data_8e8105cfdcd2bf0f9a92234667583a45
#
_entry.id   8e8105cfdcd2bf0f9a92234667583a45
#
_cell.length_a   1.000
_cell.length_b   1.000
_cell.length_c   1.000
_cell.angle_alpha   90.00
_cell.angle_beta   90.00
_cell.angle_gamma   90.00
#
_symmetry.space_group_name_H-M   'P 1'
#
loop_
_entity.id
_entity.type
_entity.pdbx_description
1 polymer ?
#
loop_
_entity_poly.entity_id
_entity_poly.type
_entity_poly.pdbx_seq_one_letter_code
_entity_poly.pdbx_strand_id
1 'polypeptide(L)' 'MANIREKGPYQWAVQIRRKGWPTQSATFRTKKDAQAWTRKIEAGM' A
#
# COMPACT_ATOMS: atom_id res chain seq x y z
N MET A 1 -6.19 1.62 7.92
CA MET A 1 -6.17 0.28 7.35
C MET A 1 -5.58 0.31 5.95
N ALA A 2 -4.83 -0.70 5.61
CA ALA A 2 -4.20 -0.78 4.30
C ALA A 2 -5.02 -1.70 3.38
N ASN A 3 -5.24 -1.23 2.17
CA ASN A 3 -5.92 -2.01 1.14
C ASN A 3 -4.95 -2.28 0.00
N ILE A 4 -4.87 -3.53 -0.41
CA ILE A 4 -4.03 -3.92 -1.53
C ILE A 4 -4.93 -4.51 -2.60
N ARG A 5 -4.85 -3.96 -3.81
CA ARG A 5 -5.65 -4.41 -4.94
C ARG A 5 -4.77 -4.75 -6.13
N GLU A 6 -5.09 -5.84 -6.79
CA GLU A 6 -4.45 -6.19 -8.04
C GLU A 6 -5.23 -5.58 -9.19
N LYS A 7 -4.59 -4.68 -9.93
CA LYS A 7 -5.21 -4.05 -11.09
C LYS A 7 -4.77 -4.68 -12.41
N GLY A 8 -3.74 -5.48 -12.38
CA GLY A 8 -3.22 -6.14 -13.56
C GLY A 8 -2.11 -7.09 -13.19
N PRO A 9 -1.51 -7.79 -14.18
CA PRO A 9 -0.48 -8.77 -13.88
C PRO A 9 0.74 -8.19 -13.18
N TYR A 10 1.00 -6.88 -13.36
CA TYR A 10 2.13 -6.23 -12.73
C TYR A 10 1.73 -4.91 -12.10
N GLN A 11 0.48 -4.80 -11.68
CA GLN A 11 -0.03 -3.57 -11.06
C GLN A 11 -0.74 -3.89 -9.77
N TRP A 12 -0.09 -3.58 -8.67
CA TRP A 12 -0.64 -3.75 -7.33
C TRP A 12 -0.80 -2.38 -6.70
N ALA A 13 -2.04 -1.97 -6.52
CA ALA A 13 -2.35 -0.68 -5.91
C ALA A 13 -2.54 -0.85 -4.42
N VAL A 14 -1.86 0.00 -3.65
CA VAL A 14 -1.98 0.00 -2.19
C VAL A 14 -2.57 1.33 -1.77
N GLN A 15 -3.52 1.28 -0.87
CA GLN A 15 -4.10 2.48 -0.29
C GLN A 15 -4.10 2.36 1.23
N ILE A 16 -3.55 3.36 1.90
CA ILE A 16 -3.52 3.39 3.36
C ILE A 16 -4.33 4.57 3.83
N ARG A 17 -5.34 4.28 4.64
CA ARG A 17 -6.17 5.30 5.26
C ARG A 17 -6.04 5.18 6.77
N ARG A 18 -5.72 6.29 7.41
CA ARG A 18 -5.59 6.31 8.85
C ARG A 18 -6.19 7.59 9.40
N LYS A 19 -6.90 7.47 10.51
CA LYS A 19 -7.51 8.62 11.14
C LYS A 19 -6.43 9.58 11.63
N GLY A 20 -6.55 10.83 11.21
CA GLY A 20 -5.55 11.83 11.59
C GLY A 20 -4.37 11.92 10.64
N TRP A 21 -4.32 11.06 9.62
CA TRP A 21 -3.24 11.03 8.64
C TRP A 21 -3.81 11.19 7.23
N PRO A 22 -3.06 11.80 6.33
CA PRO A 22 -3.50 11.88 4.93
C PRO A 22 -3.53 10.51 4.29
N THR A 23 -4.49 10.31 3.37
CA THR A 23 -4.56 9.08 2.62
C THR A 23 -3.34 8.94 1.72
N GLN A 24 -2.68 7.80 1.78
CA GLN A 24 -1.53 7.52 0.94
C GLN A 24 -1.84 6.37 0.00
N SER A 25 -1.36 6.50 -1.22
CA SER A 25 -1.54 5.45 -2.21
C SER A 25 -0.25 5.27 -3.00
N ALA A 26 -0.05 4.06 -3.49
CA ALA A 26 1.12 3.73 -4.29
C ALA A 26 0.81 2.55 -5.18
N THR A 27 1.57 2.41 -6.25
CA THR A 27 1.43 1.30 -7.17
C THR A 27 2.75 0.57 -7.27
N PHE A 28 2.70 -0.75 -7.24
CA PHE A 28 3.88 -1.60 -7.29
C PHE A 28 3.70 -2.67 -8.35
N ARG A 29 4.79 -3.28 -8.74
CA ARG A 29 4.78 -4.34 -9.75
C ARG A 29 4.41 -5.68 -9.16
N THR A 30 4.73 -5.90 -7.89
CA THR A 30 4.50 -7.18 -7.24
C THR A 30 3.82 -6.98 -5.91
N LYS A 31 3.13 -8.03 -5.48
CA LYS A 31 2.49 -8.03 -4.17
C LYS A 31 3.51 -7.90 -3.06
N LYS A 32 4.66 -8.52 -3.24
CA LYS A 32 5.72 -8.48 -2.23
C LYS A 32 6.17 -7.04 -1.98
N ASP A 33 6.37 -6.27 -3.05
CA ASP A 33 6.74 -4.87 -2.92
C ASP A 33 5.65 -4.07 -2.23
N ALA A 34 4.39 -4.32 -2.59
CA ALA A 34 3.26 -3.63 -1.98
C ALA A 34 3.20 -3.91 -0.49
N GLN A 35 3.40 -5.16 -0.09
CA GLN A 35 3.39 -5.53 1.31
C GLN A 35 4.55 -4.92 2.07
N ALA A 36 5.73 -4.89 1.47
CA ALA A 36 6.91 -4.31 2.09
C ALA A 36 6.71 -2.81 2.35
N TRP A 37 6.15 -2.12 1.36
CA TRP A 37 5.86 -0.70 1.51
C TRP A 37 4.84 -0.45 2.61
N THR A 38 3.78 -1.24 2.64
CA THR A 38 2.75 -1.12 3.66
C THR A 38 3.32 -1.31 5.05
N ARG A 39 4.14 -2.36 5.21
CA ARG A 39 4.77 -2.63 6.49
C ARG A 39 5.71 -1.50 6.92
N LYS A 40 6.44 -0.94 5.97
CA LYS A 40 7.36 0.16 6.25
C LYS A 40 6.61 1.38 6.77
N ILE A 41 5.49 1.72 6.15
CA ILE A 41 4.70 2.86 6.55
C ILE A 41 4.03 2.63 7.90
N GLU A 42 3.48 1.46 8.11
CA GLU A 42 2.84 1.14 9.38
C GLU A 42 3.84 1.14 10.53
N ALA A 43 5.05 0.68 10.28
CA ALA A 43 6.09 0.69 11.28
C ALA A 43 6.56 2.11 11.60
N GLY A 44 6.47 3.02 10.64
CA GLY A 44 6.87 4.41 10.83
C GLY A 44 5.81 5.28 11.50
N MET A 45 4.63 4.75 11.66
CA MET A 45 3.56 5.44 12.36
C MET A 45 3.52 4.95 13.79
#